data_d2d60d962e6cf1a1133ce3723ba4010d
#
_entry.id   d2d60d962e6cf1a1133ce3723ba4010d
#
_cell.length_a   1.000
_cell.length_b   1.000
_cell.length_c   1.000
_cell.angle_alpha   90.00
_cell.angle_beta   90.00
_cell.angle_gamma   90.00
#
_symmetry.space_group_name_H-M   'P 1'
#
loop_
_entity.id
_entity.type
_entity.pdbx_description
1 polymer ?
#
loop_
_entity_poly.entity_id
_entity_poly.type
_entity_poly.pdbx_seq_one_letter_code
_entity_poly.pdbx_strand_id
1 'polypeptide(L)'
;MTNFNDFLKKLNLDNNPFAFFTTENELKQSVDIFTPVNDYESILSNFSSDNSLIILGDRGAGKTALLKNLESRIDRKKIISVSITDFSDLPLHFDSKDFYQFLITKISLQLFSSLAKEKNRINKLDQEDKILLSYLLQNFVPQVSKAYLRDQIKAIQIPWYKLTYKRFEKIIRDLFNYGATAANTLVDDFLSKHFSGLPPITENVKIKEYFPELDINFEENFLDQDISYFLIERILKIVEKLQFSKVIILIDRIDEDQRFENDAELIANYTKLILTDEKLLLTPKLQIIFTSWTTPFNFIKQYVRTQKHSCTIINWSNSDLENVLNNRLKVFSKNKIFNFKELFADDVNQILKLANSTPRDLWHIFSNLLRIQYDKDSLSNRIEKSSIGFALSRFIKNFNYFEYYPKKTNARSNSMDIFSYIDLLLKLDGNTFNAKQLKEKNQLQHSTAQSYISSMEKMGLINLSNPDSGSAQYTIKDPKISYAREKGIKIYRS
;
A
#
# COMPACT_ATOMS: atom_id res chain seq x y z
N MET A 1 -3.29 16.16 -41.37
CA MET A 1 -2.51 16.00 -40.13
C MET A 1 -2.39 14.53 -39.84
N THR A 2 -1.19 14.04 -39.62
CA THR A 2 -0.94 12.64 -39.22
C THR A 2 -1.55 12.43 -37.83
N ASN A 3 -2.30 11.36 -37.64
CA ASN A 3 -2.86 11.01 -36.33
C ASN A 3 -1.72 10.57 -35.38
N PHE A 4 -1.84 10.80 -34.08
CA PHE A 4 -0.83 10.40 -33.07
C PHE A 4 -0.52 8.90 -33.12
N ASN A 5 -1.52 8.06 -33.38
CA ASN A 5 -1.31 6.61 -33.54
C ASN A 5 -0.47 6.27 -34.78
N ASP A 6 -0.59 7.05 -35.87
CA ASP A 6 0.23 6.83 -37.06
C ASP A 6 1.69 7.28 -36.84
N PHE A 7 1.91 8.32 -36.03
CA PHE A 7 3.23 8.71 -35.55
C PHE A 7 3.85 7.59 -34.69
N LEU A 8 3.11 6.99 -33.76
CA LEU A 8 3.61 5.87 -32.95
C LEU A 8 4.03 4.69 -33.81
N LYS A 9 3.26 4.35 -34.87
CA LYS A 9 3.62 3.28 -35.81
C LYS A 9 4.93 3.58 -36.55
N LYS A 10 5.23 4.85 -36.86
CA LYS A 10 6.53 5.21 -37.45
C LYS A 10 7.70 4.99 -36.49
N LEU A 11 7.45 5.13 -35.20
CA LEU A 11 8.40 4.76 -34.15
C LEU A 11 8.41 3.25 -33.82
N ASN A 12 7.78 2.41 -34.65
CA ASN A 12 7.59 0.97 -34.44
C ASN A 12 6.78 0.63 -33.16
N LEU A 13 5.95 1.51 -32.64
CA LEU A 13 5.08 1.30 -31.50
C LEU A 13 3.65 1.04 -31.98
N ASP A 14 3.05 -0.08 -31.58
CA ASP A 14 1.68 -0.41 -31.96
C ASP A 14 0.64 0.39 -31.14
N ASN A 15 0.98 0.70 -29.90
CA ASN A 15 0.19 1.53 -28.99
C ASN A 15 1.10 2.44 -28.16
N ASN A 16 0.52 3.42 -27.48
CA ASN A 16 1.28 4.32 -26.59
C ASN A 16 1.72 3.58 -25.32
N PRO A 17 3.03 3.31 -25.13
CA PRO A 17 3.53 2.63 -23.94
C PRO A 17 3.40 3.46 -22.67
N PHE A 18 3.22 4.77 -22.79
CA PHE A 18 3.24 5.73 -21.69
C PHE A 18 1.90 6.47 -21.54
N ALA A 19 0.80 5.78 -21.91
CA ALA A 19 -0.56 6.32 -21.76
C ALA A 19 -1.03 6.29 -20.29
N PHE A 20 -0.53 5.34 -19.51
CA PHE A 20 -0.89 5.14 -18.12
C PHE A 20 0.35 5.21 -17.23
N PHE A 21 0.17 5.81 -16.04
CA PHE A 21 1.25 6.03 -15.06
C PHE A 21 1.07 5.18 -13.80
N THR A 22 -0.02 4.42 -13.72
CA THR A 22 -0.36 3.57 -12.57
C THR A 22 -0.69 2.15 -13.01
N THR A 23 -0.33 1.18 -12.20
CA THR A 23 -0.52 -0.25 -12.47
C THR A 23 -2.00 -0.63 -12.58
N GLU A 24 -2.89 0.09 -11.91
CA GLU A 24 -4.34 -0.17 -11.92
C GLU A 24 -4.96 0.03 -13.29
N ASN A 25 -4.48 1.01 -14.01
CA ASN A 25 -4.96 1.33 -15.35
C ASN A 25 -4.39 0.40 -16.44
N GLU A 26 -3.37 -0.40 -16.08
CA GLU A 26 -2.66 -1.31 -17.00
C GLU A 26 -3.01 -2.80 -16.80
N LEU A 27 -4.10 -3.12 -16.11
CA LEU A 27 -4.46 -4.47 -15.63
C LEU A 27 -4.36 -5.58 -16.68
N LYS A 28 -4.60 -5.30 -17.95
CA LYS A 28 -4.56 -6.32 -19.03
C LYS A 28 -3.13 -6.70 -19.47
N GLN A 29 -2.15 -5.84 -19.24
CA GLN A 29 -0.77 -5.99 -19.72
C GLN A 29 0.25 -6.04 -18.56
N SER A 30 -0.22 -5.89 -17.32
CA SER A 30 0.65 -5.72 -16.14
C SER A 30 1.60 -6.90 -15.89
N VAL A 31 1.21 -8.11 -16.26
CA VAL A 31 2.06 -9.31 -16.09
C VAL A 31 3.20 -9.32 -17.11
N ASP A 32 2.92 -8.95 -18.37
CA ASP A 32 3.91 -8.99 -19.46
C ASP A 32 4.96 -7.89 -19.33
N ILE A 33 4.57 -6.73 -18.78
CA ILE A 33 5.45 -5.56 -18.62
C ILE A 33 6.17 -5.53 -17.27
N PHE A 34 5.83 -6.43 -16.33
CA PHE A 34 6.48 -6.47 -15.03
C PHE A 34 7.96 -6.83 -15.18
N THR A 35 8.81 -5.98 -14.63
CA THR A 35 10.25 -6.24 -14.54
C THR A 35 10.61 -6.45 -13.07
N PRO A 36 11.27 -7.56 -12.73
CA PRO A 36 11.69 -7.83 -11.37
C PRO A 36 12.54 -6.69 -10.79
N VAL A 37 12.26 -6.33 -9.54
CA VAL A 37 13.07 -5.40 -8.75
C VAL A 37 14.35 -6.08 -8.26
N ASN A 38 15.32 -5.31 -7.80
CA ASN A 38 16.46 -5.88 -7.06
C ASN A 38 15.94 -6.68 -5.87
N ASP A 39 16.63 -7.75 -5.53
CA ASP A 39 16.25 -8.70 -4.47
C ASP A 39 14.92 -9.44 -4.68
N TYR A 40 14.36 -9.43 -5.90
CA TYR A 40 13.08 -10.07 -6.20
C TYR A 40 13.03 -11.56 -5.80
N GLU A 41 14.09 -12.33 -6.05
CA GLU A 41 14.15 -13.74 -5.66
C GLU A 41 14.15 -13.92 -4.14
N SER A 42 14.78 -13.02 -3.40
CA SER A 42 14.72 -12.99 -1.94
C SER A 42 13.31 -12.68 -1.44
N ILE A 43 12.63 -11.73 -2.08
CA ILE A 43 11.22 -11.41 -1.79
C ILE A 43 10.33 -12.62 -2.05
N LEU A 44 10.50 -13.31 -3.17
CA LEU A 44 9.75 -14.53 -3.50
C LEU A 44 10.01 -15.67 -2.51
N SER A 45 11.26 -15.87 -2.10
CA SER A 45 11.61 -16.87 -1.11
C SER A 45 10.91 -16.59 0.23
N ASN A 46 10.95 -15.35 0.71
CA ASN A 46 10.25 -14.96 1.93
C ASN A 46 8.73 -15.06 1.79
N PHE A 47 8.19 -14.68 0.63
CA PHE A 47 6.76 -14.82 0.34
C PHE A 47 6.30 -16.29 0.41
N SER A 48 7.12 -17.21 -0.10
CA SER A 48 6.86 -18.65 -0.09
C SER A 48 7.05 -19.29 1.28
N SER A 49 7.88 -18.69 2.15
CA SER A 49 8.21 -19.19 3.50
C SER A 49 7.23 -18.74 4.58
N ASP A 50 6.08 -18.17 4.20
CA ASP A 50 5.02 -17.70 5.09
C ASP A 50 5.41 -16.55 6.04
N ASN A 51 6.57 -15.93 5.82
CA ASN A 51 7.02 -14.79 6.60
C ASN A 51 6.28 -13.50 6.20
N SER A 52 5.91 -12.69 7.18
CA SER A 52 5.43 -11.34 6.91
C SER A 52 6.53 -10.46 6.30
N LEU A 53 6.18 -9.62 5.31
CA LEU A 53 7.11 -8.82 4.53
C LEU A 53 6.79 -7.34 4.69
N ILE A 54 7.82 -6.53 4.86
CA ILE A 54 7.74 -5.07 4.80
C ILE A 54 8.46 -4.62 3.52
N ILE A 55 7.72 -4.06 2.57
CA ILE A 55 8.24 -3.59 1.29
C ILE A 55 8.22 -2.06 1.29
N LEU A 56 9.37 -1.45 1.30
CA LEU A 56 9.56 -0.01 1.31
C LEU A 56 9.92 0.49 -0.08
N GLY A 57 9.56 1.71 -0.38
CA GLY A 57 9.97 2.37 -1.61
C GLY A 57 9.36 3.75 -1.72
N ASP A 58 10.03 4.64 -2.45
CA ASP A 58 9.52 5.97 -2.72
C ASP A 58 8.27 5.92 -3.61
N ARG A 59 7.53 7.01 -3.70
CA ARG A 59 6.35 7.10 -4.57
C ARG A 59 6.77 6.90 -6.03
N GLY A 60 6.05 6.03 -6.74
CA GLY A 60 6.39 5.66 -8.11
C GLY A 60 7.44 4.55 -8.25
N ALA A 61 8.01 4.03 -7.17
CA ALA A 61 9.01 2.95 -7.19
C ALA A 61 8.45 1.57 -7.60
N GLY A 62 7.12 1.41 -7.75
CA GLY A 62 6.52 0.17 -8.21
C GLY A 62 6.08 -0.81 -7.12
N LYS A 63 5.91 -0.36 -5.85
CA LYS A 63 5.40 -1.17 -4.74
C LYS A 63 4.11 -1.93 -5.09
N THR A 64 3.12 -1.21 -5.61
CA THR A 64 1.84 -1.79 -6.05
C THR A 64 2.01 -2.80 -7.19
N ALA A 65 2.93 -2.56 -8.13
CA ALA A 65 3.22 -3.50 -9.22
C ALA A 65 3.81 -4.81 -8.69
N LEU A 66 4.77 -4.70 -7.76
CA LEU A 66 5.35 -5.86 -7.08
C LEU A 66 4.28 -6.62 -6.28
N LEU A 67 3.45 -5.91 -5.50
CA LEU A 67 2.40 -6.54 -4.71
C LEU A 67 1.39 -7.29 -5.60
N LYS A 68 0.98 -6.72 -6.74
CA LYS A 68 0.12 -7.39 -7.71
C LYS A 68 0.78 -8.60 -8.38
N ASN A 69 2.08 -8.52 -8.63
CA ASN A 69 2.82 -9.68 -9.14
C ASN A 69 2.84 -10.81 -8.10
N LEU A 70 3.08 -10.51 -6.81
CA LEU A 70 2.97 -11.50 -5.74
C LEU A 70 1.54 -12.05 -5.62
N GLU A 71 0.53 -11.19 -5.68
CA GLU A 71 -0.89 -11.57 -5.62
C GLU A 71 -1.27 -12.52 -6.77
N SER A 72 -0.73 -12.32 -7.99
CA SER A 72 -0.99 -13.18 -9.14
C SER A 72 -0.49 -14.61 -8.98
N ARG A 73 0.45 -14.84 -8.07
CA ARG A 73 1.03 -16.15 -7.73
C ARG A 73 0.25 -16.89 -6.64
N ILE A 74 -0.74 -16.24 -6.01
CA ILE A 74 -1.54 -16.85 -4.95
C ILE A 74 -2.54 -17.84 -5.55
N ASP A 75 -2.44 -19.10 -5.14
CA ASP A 75 -3.48 -20.10 -5.43
C ASP A 75 -4.71 -19.86 -4.53
N ARG A 76 -5.67 -19.10 -5.05
CA ARG A 76 -6.90 -18.73 -4.34
C ARG A 76 -7.80 -19.92 -3.96
N LYS A 77 -7.52 -21.13 -4.47
CA LYS A 77 -8.20 -22.36 -4.03
C LYS A 77 -7.62 -22.88 -2.71
N LYS A 78 -6.36 -22.54 -2.42
CA LYS A 78 -5.65 -23.01 -1.22
C LYS A 78 -5.40 -21.91 -0.20
N ILE A 79 -5.49 -20.65 -0.57
CA ILE A 79 -5.10 -19.50 0.24
C ILE A 79 -6.23 -18.47 0.25
N ILE A 80 -6.58 -18.00 1.44
CA ILE A 80 -7.45 -16.83 1.60
C ILE A 80 -6.59 -15.57 1.42
N SER A 81 -6.82 -14.81 0.36
CA SER A 81 -6.08 -13.58 0.05
C SER A 81 -6.95 -12.36 0.26
N VAL A 82 -6.54 -11.49 1.16
CA VAL A 82 -7.23 -10.24 1.54
C VAL A 82 -6.38 -9.06 1.08
N SER A 83 -6.90 -8.23 0.17
CA SER A 83 -6.24 -6.99 -0.26
C SER A 83 -6.88 -5.80 0.44
N ILE A 84 -6.09 -5.00 1.14
CA ILE A 84 -6.52 -3.80 1.88
C ILE A 84 -5.82 -2.59 1.27
N THR A 85 -6.61 -1.74 0.63
CA THR A 85 -6.17 -0.47 0.00
C THR A 85 -7.02 0.72 0.44
N ASP A 86 -8.07 0.47 1.22
CA ASP A 86 -8.96 1.46 1.80
C ASP A 86 -9.00 1.27 3.32
N PHE A 87 -8.71 2.34 4.04
CA PHE A 87 -8.61 2.40 5.50
C PHE A 87 -9.68 3.31 6.11
N SER A 88 -10.69 3.71 5.35
CA SER A 88 -11.77 4.61 5.80
C SER A 88 -12.54 4.05 7.00
N ASP A 89 -12.67 2.72 7.09
CA ASP A 89 -13.31 2.02 8.22
C ASP A 89 -12.45 2.01 9.50
N LEU A 90 -11.16 2.36 9.42
CA LEU A 90 -10.26 2.40 10.56
C LEU A 90 -10.02 3.86 10.97
N PRO A 91 -10.27 4.28 12.23
CA PRO A 91 -10.07 5.64 12.69
C PRO A 91 -8.62 6.14 12.49
N LEU A 92 -8.40 7.46 12.45
CA LEU A 92 -7.04 8.03 12.39
C LEU A 92 -6.24 7.72 13.67
N HIS A 93 -6.94 7.66 14.81
CA HIS A 93 -6.38 7.23 16.09
C HIS A 93 -7.09 5.94 16.46
N PHE A 94 -6.41 4.84 16.32
CA PHE A 94 -6.89 3.49 16.64
C PHE A 94 -5.92 2.79 17.57
N ASP A 95 -6.38 1.79 18.27
CA ASP A 95 -5.55 0.87 19.03
C ASP A 95 -5.43 -0.51 18.36
N SER A 96 -4.74 -1.45 19.01
CA SER A 96 -4.60 -2.81 18.46
C SER A 96 -5.94 -3.54 18.37
N LYS A 97 -6.89 -3.26 19.27
CA LYS A 97 -8.25 -3.81 19.25
C LYS A 97 -8.98 -3.40 17.97
N ASP A 98 -9.01 -2.09 17.66
CA ASP A 98 -9.67 -1.56 16.47
C ASP A 98 -9.07 -2.18 15.20
N PHE A 99 -7.74 -2.31 15.17
CA PHE A 99 -7.05 -2.92 14.04
C PHE A 99 -7.38 -4.40 13.88
N TYR A 100 -7.44 -5.16 14.99
CA TYR A 100 -7.83 -6.58 14.92
C TYR A 100 -9.27 -6.75 14.45
N GLN A 101 -10.20 -5.92 14.91
CA GLN A 101 -11.59 -5.96 14.46
C GLN A 101 -11.72 -5.61 12.98
N PHE A 102 -10.96 -4.61 12.52
CA PHE A 102 -10.85 -4.27 11.12
C PHE A 102 -10.35 -5.47 10.28
N LEU A 103 -9.29 -6.15 10.72
CA LEU A 103 -8.77 -7.34 10.06
C LEU A 103 -9.79 -8.49 10.06
N ILE A 104 -10.47 -8.75 11.18
CA ILE A 104 -11.51 -9.77 11.29
C ILE A 104 -12.60 -9.51 10.25
N THR A 105 -13.04 -8.27 10.11
CA THR A 105 -14.03 -7.85 9.11
C THR A 105 -13.56 -8.18 7.70
N LYS A 106 -12.34 -7.77 7.32
CA LYS A 106 -11.80 -8.00 5.98
C LYS A 106 -11.55 -9.50 5.70
N ILE A 107 -11.03 -10.25 6.68
CA ILE A 107 -10.81 -11.70 6.57
C ILE A 107 -12.16 -12.42 6.44
N SER A 108 -13.14 -12.09 7.28
CA SER A 108 -14.47 -12.71 7.24
C SER A 108 -15.16 -12.51 5.90
N LEU A 109 -15.14 -11.29 5.36
CA LEU A 109 -15.71 -11.01 4.04
C LEU A 109 -15.08 -11.88 2.95
N GLN A 110 -13.76 -12.02 2.94
CA GLN A 110 -13.05 -12.83 1.95
C GLN A 110 -13.26 -14.32 2.16
N LEU A 111 -13.31 -14.77 3.41
CA LEU A 111 -13.61 -16.17 3.77
C LEU A 111 -14.99 -16.58 3.25
N PHE A 112 -16.02 -15.79 3.52
CA PHE A 112 -17.37 -16.08 3.03
C PHE A 112 -17.48 -15.99 1.51
N SER A 113 -16.77 -15.06 0.86
CA SER A 113 -16.68 -15.00 -0.60
C SER A 113 -16.06 -16.26 -1.19
N SER A 114 -15.07 -16.84 -0.52
CA SER A 114 -14.43 -18.11 -0.95
C SER A 114 -15.34 -19.32 -0.69
N LEU A 115 -16.00 -19.36 0.45
CA LEU A 115 -16.95 -20.43 0.81
C LEU A 115 -18.19 -20.43 -0.10
N ALA A 116 -18.65 -19.28 -0.55
CA ALA A 116 -19.74 -19.17 -1.52
C ALA A 116 -19.42 -19.90 -2.83
N LYS A 117 -18.16 -19.96 -3.24
CA LYS A 117 -17.69 -20.68 -4.42
C LYS A 117 -17.46 -22.17 -4.16
N GLU A 118 -17.07 -22.54 -2.95
CA GLU A 118 -16.69 -23.91 -2.57
C GLU A 118 -17.44 -24.41 -1.34
N LYS A 119 -18.79 -24.48 -1.44
CA LYS A 119 -19.73 -24.79 -0.35
C LYS A 119 -19.43 -26.11 0.38
N ASN A 120 -18.93 -27.11 -0.34
CA ASN A 120 -18.67 -28.45 0.22
C ASN A 120 -17.62 -28.46 1.34
N ARG A 121 -16.77 -27.45 1.42
CA ARG A 121 -15.74 -27.34 2.48
C ARG A 121 -16.37 -27.20 3.87
N ILE A 122 -17.56 -26.60 3.97
CA ILE A 122 -18.26 -26.37 5.23
C ILE A 122 -18.64 -27.69 5.93
N ASN A 123 -18.81 -28.78 5.18
CA ASN A 123 -19.12 -30.09 5.71
C ASN A 123 -18.01 -30.66 6.61
N LYS A 124 -16.78 -30.11 6.53
CA LYS A 124 -15.63 -30.52 7.34
C LYS A 124 -15.60 -29.89 8.73
N LEU A 125 -16.43 -28.89 8.95
CA LEU A 125 -16.51 -28.16 10.21
C LEU A 125 -17.44 -28.89 11.19
N ASP A 126 -17.05 -28.90 12.45
CA ASP A 126 -17.92 -29.28 13.54
C ASP A 126 -19.01 -28.22 13.81
N GLN A 127 -19.91 -28.51 14.76
CA GLN A 127 -20.98 -27.57 15.07
C GLN A 127 -20.50 -26.28 15.72
N GLU A 128 -19.43 -26.32 16.52
CA GLU A 128 -18.87 -25.14 17.18
C GLU A 128 -18.27 -24.16 16.18
N ASP A 129 -17.51 -24.69 15.20
CA ASP A 129 -16.93 -23.87 14.14
C ASP A 129 -18.01 -23.23 13.25
N LYS A 130 -19.10 -23.96 12.96
CA LYS A 130 -20.21 -23.43 12.17
C LYS A 130 -20.95 -22.32 12.91
N ILE A 131 -21.08 -22.41 14.25
CA ILE A 131 -21.63 -21.34 15.08
C ILE A 131 -20.74 -20.10 15.00
N LEU A 132 -19.42 -20.30 15.13
CA LEU A 132 -18.48 -19.20 15.01
C LEU A 132 -18.55 -18.55 13.62
N LEU A 133 -18.69 -19.32 12.55
CA LEU A 133 -18.94 -18.77 11.21
C LEU A 133 -20.22 -17.94 11.16
N SER A 134 -21.31 -18.43 11.74
CA SER A 134 -22.58 -17.68 11.80
C SER A 134 -22.42 -16.37 12.56
N TYR A 135 -21.68 -16.38 13.66
CA TYR A 135 -21.33 -15.20 14.43
C TYR A 135 -20.51 -14.19 13.60
N LEU A 136 -19.46 -14.65 12.90
CA LEU A 136 -18.64 -13.81 12.04
C LEU A 136 -19.46 -13.21 10.90
N LEU A 137 -20.31 -14.00 10.26
CA LEU A 137 -21.18 -13.54 9.19
C LEU A 137 -22.11 -12.41 9.68
N GLN A 138 -22.64 -12.56 10.88
CA GLN A 138 -23.61 -11.63 11.43
C GLN A 138 -22.99 -10.31 11.86
N ASN A 139 -21.83 -10.35 12.51
CA ASN A 139 -21.26 -9.18 13.16
C ASN A 139 -20.15 -8.50 12.36
N PHE A 140 -19.43 -9.24 11.52
CA PHE A 140 -18.25 -8.70 10.80
C PHE A 140 -18.43 -8.62 9.27
N VAL A 141 -19.55 -9.11 8.70
CA VAL A 141 -19.80 -8.95 7.27
C VAL A 141 -20.81 -7.83 7.05
N PRO A 142 -20.49 -6.79 6.27
CA PRO A 142 -21.40 -5.66 6.03
C PRO A 142 -22.75 -6.09 5.43
N GLN A 143 -23.82 -5.39 5.75
CA GLN A 143 -25.20 -5.70 5.30
C GLN A 143 -25.33 -5.81 3.78
N VAL A 144 -24.69 -4.91 3.04
CA VAL A 144 -24.69 -4.93 1.57
C VAL A 144 -24.04 -6.20 1.03
N SER A 145 -22.93 -6.63 1.64
CA SER A 145 -22.26 -7.89 1.29
C SER A 145 -23.06 -9.11 1.70
N LYS A 146 -23.82 -9.05 2.82
CA LYS A 146 -24.74 -10.11 3.24
C LYS A 146 -25.85 -10.32 2.21
N ALA A 147 -26.43 -9.25 1.67
CA ALA A 147 -27.48 -9.36 0.66
C ALA A 147 -26.98 -10.09 -0.60
N TYR A 148 -25.78 -9.78 -1.06
CA TYR A 148 -25.14 -10.46 -2.19
C TYR A 148 -24.79 -11.92 -1.89
N LEU A 149 -24.29 -12.20 -0.69
CA LEU A 149 -23.90 -13.55 -0.25
C LEU A 149 -25.10 -14.39 0.22
N ARG A 150 -26.23 -13.76 0.57
CA ARG A 150 -27.39 -14.38 1.25
C ARG A 150 -27.89 -15.64 0.54
N ASP A 151 -28.06 -15.59 -0.76
CA ASP A 151 -28.57 -16.75 -1.51
C ASP A 151 -27.54 -17.86 -1.66
N GLN A 152 -26.27 -17.52 -1.63
CA GLN A 152 -25.17 -18.48 -1.69
C GLN A 152 -24.84 -19.07 -0.31
N ILE A 153 -25.10 -18.31 0.76
CA ILE A 153 -24.82 -18.70 2.15
C ILE A 153 -26.02 -19.40 2.82
N LYS A 154 -27.23 -19.36 2.26
CA LYS A 154 -28.39 -20.09 2.79
C LYS A 154 -28.11 -21.57 3.12
N ALA A 155 -27.17 -22.19 2.41
CA ALA A 155 -26.71 -23.55 2.68
C ALA A 155 -25.78 -23.67 3.92
N ILE A 156 -25.25 -22.54 4.43
CA ILE A 156 -24.33 -22.49 5.58
C ILE A 156 -25.10 -22.26 6.88
N GLN A 157 -26.26 -21.62 6.81
CA GLN A 157 -27.11 -21.39 7.98
C GLN A 157 -27.56 -22.72 8.58
N ILE A 158 -26.92 -23.04 9.71
CA ILE A 158 -27.44 -24.12 10.54
C ILE A 158 -28.71 -23.58 11.20
N PRO A 159 -29.80 -24.34 11.16
CA PRO A 159 -30.92 -24.01 11.98
C PRO A 159 -30.47 -23.94 13.44
N TRP A 160 -30.37 -22.72 14.00
CA TRP A 160 -29.92 -22.49 15.38
C TRP A 160 -30.74 -23.25 16.42
N TYR A 161 -32.00 -23.64 16.12
CA TYR A 161 -32.85 -24.47 16.96
C TYR A 161 -32.31 -25.88 17.22
N LYS A 162 -31.31 -26.36 16.44
CA LYS A 162 -30.55 -27.58 16.73
C LYS A 162 -29.46 -27.38 17.78
N LEU A 163 -29.26 -26.13 18.21
CA LEU A 163 -28.26 -25.77 19.21
C LEU A 163 -28.97 -25.62 20.55
N THR A 164 -28.56 -26.42 21.52
CA THR A 164 -29.00 -26.15 22.89
C THR A 164 -28.34 -24.86 23.37
N TYR A 165 -29.11 -23.99 24.05
CA TYR A 165 -28.65 -22.77 24.70
C TYR A 165 -27.31 -22.98 25.45
N LYS A 166 -27.17 -24.11 26.16
CA LYS A 166 -25.94 -24.51 26.86
C LYS A 166 -24.73 -24.65 25.96
N ARG A 167 -24.88 -25.10 24.71
CA ARG A 167 -23.74 -25.17 23.76
C ARG A 167 -23.34 -23.81 23.23
N PHE A 168 -24.31 -22.94 22.93
CA PHE A 168 -24.05 -21.57 22.51
C PHE A 168 -23.42 -20.78 23.66
N GLU A 169 -23.95 -20.86 24.87
CA GLU A 169 -23.38 -20.29 26.09
C GLU A 169 -21.95 -20.75 26.31
N LYS A 170 -21.66 -22.04 26.16
CA LYS A 170 -20.30 -22.58 26.28
C LYS A 170 -19.35 -21.95 25.27
N ILE A 171 -19.74 -21.81 24.01
CA ILE A 171 -18.90 -21.23 22.97
C ILE A 171 -18.61 -19.75 23.26
N ILE A 172 -19.62 -19.01 23.67
CA ILE A 172 -19.45 -17.61 24.09
C ILE A 172 -18.54 -17.55 25.32
N ARG A 173 -18.75 -18.39 26.33
CA ARG A 173 -17.87 -18.46 27.51
C ARG A 173 -16.43 -18.83 27.12
N ASP A 174 -16.22 -19.79 26.24
CA ASP A 174 -14.89 -20.18 25.78
C ASP A 174 -14.22 -19.07 24.96
N LEU A 175 -14.97 -18.27 24.21
CA LEU A 175 -14.48 -17.08 23.51
C LEU A 175 -14.05 -15.97 24.51
N PHE A 176 -14.81 -15.77 25.59
CA PHE A 176 -14.57 -14.71 26.57
C PHE A 176 -13.66 -15.14 27.72
N ASN A 177 -13.57 -16.43 28.06
CA ASN A 177 -12.75 -16.94 29.16
C ASN A 177 -11.26 -17.13 28.81
N TYR A 178 -10.86 -16.92 27.57
CA TYR A 178 -9.46 -17.07 27.17
C TYR A 178 -8.64 -15.86 27.66
N GLY A 179 -8.08 -16.01 28.87
CA GLY A 179 -7.07 -15.08 29.39
C GLY A 179 -7.48 -14.11 30.50
N ALA A 180 -8.74 -14.13 30.98
CA ALA A 180 -9.15 -13.19 32.03
C ALA A 180 -9.89 -13.86 33.17
N THR A 181 -9.36 -13.72 34.38
CA THR A 181 -10.02 -14.07 35.65
C THR A 181 -11.28 -13.23 35.98
N ALA A 182 -11.50 -12.12 35.23
CA ALA A 182 -12.66 -11.23 35.39
C ALA A 182 -13.80 -11.52 34.40
N ALA A 183 -13.68 -12.50 33.52
CA ALA A 183 -14.60 -12.69 32.39
C ALA A 183 -15.99 -13.25 32.76
N ASN A 184 -16.14 -13.92 33.89
CA ASN A 184 -17.43 -14.55 34.24
C ASN A 184 -18.55 -13.54 34.44
N THR A 185 -18.29 -12.40 35.08
CA THR A 185 -19.27 -11.33 35.29
C THR A 185 -19.66 -10.61 34.00
N LEU A 186 -18.68 -10.38 33.12
CA LEU A 186 -18.89 -9.75 31.81
C LEU A 186 -19.70 -10.67 30.87
N VAL A 187 -19.42 -11.97 30.89
CA VAL A 187 -20.17 -12.97 30.10
C VAL A 187 -21.60 -13.10 30.61
N ASP A 188 -21.81 -13.13 31.93
CA ASP A 188 -23.15 -13.20 32.51
C ASP A 188 -23.96 -11.94 32.22
N ASP A 189 -23.35 -10.75 32.28
CA ASP A 189 -23.99 -9.47 31.93
C ASP A 189 -24.31 -9.43 30.42
N PHE A 190 -23.43 -9.88 29.57
CA PHE A 190 -23.64 -10.02 28.12
C PHE A 190 -24.79 -10.97 27.81
N LEU A 191 -24.78 -12.19 28.36
CA LEU A 191 -25.82 -13.18 28.13
C LEU A 191 -27.18 -12.70 28.67
N SER A 192 -27.21 -12.02 29.81
CA SER A 192 -28.44 -11.51 30.40
C SER A 192 -29.04 -10.35 29.59
N LYS A 193 -28.21 -9.43 29.08
CA LYS A 193 -28.66 -8.29 28.27
C LYS A 193 -29.16 -8.68 26.88
N HIS A 194 -28.48 -9.61 26.23
CA HIS A 194 -28.76 -9.92 24.82
C HIS A 194 -29.58 -11.18 24.60
N PHE A 195 -29.71 -12.05 25.60
CA PHE A 195 -30.45 -13.33 25.54
C PHE A 195 -31.53 -13.48 26.57
N SER A 196 -31.78 -12.52 27.45
CA SER A 196 -32.83 -12.56 28.47
C SER A 196 -34.25 -12.64 27.92
N GLY A 197 -34.45 -12.38 26.64
CA GLY A 197 -35.74 -12.45 25.94
C GLY A 197 -35.96 -13.71 25.12
N LEU A 198 -35.05 -14.68 25.14
CA LEU A 198 -35.28 -15.95 24.46
C LEU A 198 -36.22 -16.83 25.30
N PRO A 199 -37.39 -17.22 24.76
CA PRO A 199 -38.29 -18.10 25.50
C PRO A 199 -37.60 -19.45 25.75
N PRO A 200 -37.87 -20.10 26.90
CA PRO A 200 -37.39 -21.43 27.15
C PRO A 200 -37.90 -22.37 26.04
N ILE A 201 -37.01 -23.13 25.46
CA ILE A 201 -37.32 -24.08 24.36
C ILE A 201 -38.22 -25.16 24.92
N THR A 202 -39.52 -24.97 24.80
CA THR A 202 -40.51 -26.04 24.97
C THR A 202 -40.71 -26.71 23.61
N GLU A 203 -40.79 -28.04 23.60
CA GLU A 203 -40.68 -28.93 22.42
C GLU A 203 -41.73 -28.72 21.30
N ASN A 204 -42.64 -27.74 21.39
CA ASN A 204 -43.82 -27.63 20.49
C ASN A 204 -43.99 -26.28 19.78
N VAL A 205 -42.96 -25.50 19.51
CA VAL A 205 -43.07 -24.26 18.73
C VAL A 205 -42.94 -24.57 17.24
N LYS A 206 -43.97 -24.25 16.46
CA LYS A 206 -43.95 -24.34 14.99
C LYS A 206 -42.86 -23.46 14.40
N ILE A 207 -41.88 -24.12 13.85
CA ILE A 207 -40.52 -23.69 13.50
C ILE A 207 -40.44 -22.64 12.38
N LYS A 208 -41.51 -22.18 11.77
CA LYS A 208 -41.51 -21.34 10.57
C LYS A 208 -41.46 -19.82 10.80
N GLU A 209 -41.63 -19.32 12.01
CA GLU A 209 -41.90 -17.89 12.22
C GLU A 209 -40.94 -17.13 13.12
N TYR A 210 -39.93 -17.77 13.71
CA TYR A 210 -38.97 -17.07 14.57
C TYR A 210 -37.53 -17.36 14.17
N PHE A 211 -37.07 -16.62 13.16
CA PHE A 211 -35.67 -16.14 13.12
C PHE A 211 -35.71 -14.70 13.62
N PRO A 212 -35.49 -14.40 14.90
CA PRO A 212 -34.98 -13.09 15.22
C PRO A 212 -33.67 -13.03 14.46
N GLU A 213 -33.55 -12.08 13.56
CA GLU A 213 -32.22 -11.55 13.26
C GLU A 213 -31.63 -11.29 14.63
N LEU A 214 -30.64 -12.07 15.02
CA LEU A 214 -29.89 -11.82 16.23
C LEU A 214 -29.20 -10.48 15.97
N ASP A 215 -29.91 -9.38 16.23
CA ASP A 215 -29.36 -8.04 16.32
C ASP A 215 -28.53 -8.01 17.59
N ILE A 216 -27.44 -8.76 17.56
CA ILE A 216 -26.38 -8.65 18.53
C ILE A 216 -25.60 -7.42 18.08
N ASN A 217 -26.15 -6.25 18.34
CA ASN A 217 -25.41 -5.03 18.36
C ASN A 217 -24.45 -5.14 19.54
N PHE A 218 -23.21 -5.55 19.26
CA PHE A 218 -22.14 -5.36 20.21
C PHE A 218 -21.99 -3.86 20.41
N GLU A 219 -22.36 -3.39 21.60
CA GLU A 219 -21.80 -2.14 22.08
C GLU A 219 -20.28 -2.34 22.04
N GLU A 220 -19.56 -1.42 21.40
CA GLU A 220 -18.12 -1.47 21.06
C GLU A 220 -17.18 -1.81 22.23
N ASN A 221 -17.70 -1.90 23.46
CA ASN A 221 -16.96 -2.06 24.71
C ASN A 221 -16.66 -3.50 25.13
N PHE A 222 -17.19 -4.53 24.46
CA PHE A 222 -17.07 -5.91 24.92
C PHE A 222 -15.88 -6.70 24.36
N LEU A 223 -15.34 -6.32 23.23
CA LEU A 223 -14.16 -6.98 22.68
C LEU A 223 -12.92 -6.18 23.08
N ASP A 224 -12.19 -6.64 24.08
CA ASP A 224 -10.85 -6.12 24.37
C ASP A 224 -9.82 -6.60 23.31
N GLN A 225 -8.59 -6.13 23.44
CA GLN A 225 -7.51 -6.47 22.51
C GLN A 225 -7.23 -7.97 22.47
N ASP A 226 -7.23 -8.64 23.62
CA ASP A 226 -6.88 -10.07 23.73
C ASP A 226 -7.99 -10.94 23.13
N ILE A 227 -9.24 -10.61 23.34
CA ILE A 227 -10.39 -11.32 22.75
C ILE A 227 -10.39 -11.17 21.23
N SER A 228 -10.15 -9.95 20.72
CA SER A 228 -10.08 -9.70 19.28
C SER A 228 -8.94 -10.48 18.61
N TYR A 229 -7.77 -10.53 19.25
CA TYR A 229 -6.67 -11.34 18.75
C TYR A 229 -6.99 -12.85 18.78
N PHE A 230 -7.57 -13.34 19.88
CA PHE A 230 -8.00 -14.73 20.00
C PHE A 230 -9.01 -15.13 18.91
N LEU A 231 -9.90 -14.21 18.56
CA LEU A 231 -10.85 -14.43 17.46
C LEU A 231 -10.12 -14.60 16.11
N ILE A 232 -9.04 -13.85 15.86
CA ILE A 232 -8.19 -14.06 14.68
C ILE A 232 -7.61 -15.48 14.70
N GLU A 233 -7.04 -15.94 15.83
CA GLU A 233 -6.50 -17.30 15.94
C GLU A 233 -7.57 -18.37 15.70
N ARG A 234 -8.79 -18.16 16.19
CA ARG A 234 -9.92 -19.09 15.95
C ARG A 234 -10.32 -19.11 14.48
N ILE A 235 -10.35 -17.95 13.80
CA ILE A 235 -10.59 -17.87 12.36
C ILE A 235 -9.53 -18.67 11.59
N LEU A 236 -8.25 -18.53 11.95
CA LEU A 236 -7.16 -19.27 11.31
C LEU A 236 -7.29 -20.79 11.48
N LYS A 237 -7.75 -21.26 12.64
CA LYS A 237 -8.08 -22.69 12.87
C LYS A 237 -9.22 -23.15 11.99
N ILE A 238 -10.26 -22.33 11.82
CA ILE A 238 -11.38 -22.65 10.90
C ILE A 238 -10.88 -22.70 9.45
N VAL A 239 -10.06 -21.73 9.02
CA VAL A 239 -9.46 -21.68 7.69
C VAL A 239 -8.68 -22.98 7.40
N GLU A 240 -7.94 -23.49 8.38
CA GLU A 240 -7.24 -24.77 8.26
C GLU A 240 -8.18 -25.98 8.14
N LYS A 241 -9.21 -26.08 8.99
CA LYS A 241 -10.23 -27.13 8.91
C LYS A 241 -10.97 -27.10 7.57
N LEU A 242 -11.16 -25.91 6.99
CA LEU A 242 -11.73 -25.72 5.65
C LEU A 242 -10.74 -26.07 4.53
N GLN A 243 -9.53 -26.56 4.86
CA GLN A 243 -8.46 -26.94 3.91
C GLN A 243 -7.92 -25.78 3.10
N PHE A 244 -7.90 -24.58 3.67
CA PHE A 244 -7.01 -23.53 3.21
C PHE A 244 -5.68 -23.61 3.98
N SER A 245 -4.57 -23.34 3.33
CA SER A 245 -3.25 -23.45 3.94
C SER A 245 -2.93 -22.27 4.86
N LYS A 246 -3.39 -21.07 4.50
CA LYS A 246 -3.13 -19.82 5.25
C LYS A 246 -4.03 -18.68 4.80
N VAL A 247 -3.94 -17.58 5.54
CA VAL A 247 -4.47 -16.26 5.17
C VAL A 247 -3.29 -15.36 4.79
N ILE A 248 -3.37 -14.68 3.65
CA ILE A 248 -2.44 -13.62 3.25
C ILE A 248 -3.18 -12.30 3.25
N ILE A 249 -2.63 -11.30 3.92
CA ILE A 249 -3.13 -9.93 3.93
C ILE A 249 -2.14 -9.05 3.18
N LEU A 250 -2.61 -8.41 2.12
CA LEU A 250 -1.84 -7.48 1.29
C LEU A 250 -2.28 -6.06 1.67
N ILE A 251 -1.40 -5.29 2.29
CA ILE A 251 -1.65 -3.91 2.74
C ILE A 251 -0.89 -2.95 1.83
N ASP A 252 -1.61 -2.05 1.16
CA ASP A 252 -1.02 -1.07 0.23
C ASP A 252 -1.71 0.30 0.36
N ARG A 253 -1.03 1.38 -0.06
CA ARG A 253 -1.58 2.72 -0.23
C ARG A 253 -2.04 3.45 1.02
N ILE A 254 -1.54 3.13 2.18
CA ILE A 254 -1.86 3.92 3.38
C ILE A 254 -1.48 5.39 3.18
N ASP A 255 -0.36 5.66 2.50
CA ASP A 255 0.12 7.02 2.23
C ASP A 255 -0.71 7.80 1.19
N GLU A 256 -1.68 7.16 0.53
CA GLU A 256 -2.62 7.80 -0.40
C GLU A 256 -3.95 8.20 0.29
N ASP A 257 -4.16 7.84 1.55
CA ASP A 257 -5.36 8.21 2.30
C ASP A 257 -5.40 9.73 2.53
N GLN A 258 -6.45 10.37 2.00
CA GLN A 258 -6.61 11.82 2.02
C GLN A 258 -6.63 12.43 3.43
N ARG A 259 -7.00 11.65 4.45
CA ARG A 259 -7.03 12.08 5.85
C ARG A 259 -5.65 12.49 6.38
N PHE A 260 -4.57 12.00 5.78
CA PHE A 260 -3.20 12.37 6.17
C PHE A 260 -2.71 13.66 5.51
N GLU A 261 -3.38 14.19 4.50
CA GLU A 261 -2.97 15.38 3.77
C GLU A 261 -1.48 15.38 3.38
N ASN A 262 -0.92 14.22 3.06
CA ASN A 262 0.49 14.02 2.75
C ASN A 262 1.49 14.35 3.91
N ASP A 263 1.05 14.28 5.17
CA ASP A 263 1.91 14.46 6.33
C ASP A 263 2.63 13.15 6.68
N ALA A 264 3.96 13.11 6.51
CA ALA A 264 4.76 11.91 6.73
C ALA A 264 4.74 11.43 8.19
N GLU A 265 4.63 12.34 9.15
CA GLU A 265 4.64 11.98 10.57
C GLU A 265 3.27 11.40 11.00
N LEU A 266 2.16 11.93 10.46
CA LEU A 266 0.84 11.34 10.67
C LEU A 266 0.77 9.93 10.06
N ILE A 267 1.26 9.74 8.82
CA ILE A 267 1.34 8.44 8.18
C ILE A 267 2.22 7.49 9.00
N ALA A 268 3.36 7.96 9.50
CA ALA A 268 4.27 7.18 10.32
C ALA A 268 3.59 6.71 11.62
N ASN A 269 2.92 7.61 12.34
CA ASN A 269 2.23 7.30 13.58
C ASN A 269 1.10 6.29 13.36
N TYR A 270 0.36 6.43 12.26
CA TYR A 270 -0.69 5.49 11.88
C TYR A 270 -0.12 4.09 11.58
N THR A 271 0.94 4.01 10.78
CA THR A 271 1.55 2.73 10.38
C THR A 271 2.35 2.08 11.51
N LYS A 272 2.81 2.86 12.49
CA LYS A 272 3.59 2.38 13.63
C LYS A 272 2.88 1.26 14.37
N LEU A 273 1.61 1.42 14.71
CA LEU A 273 0.83 0.42 15.45
C LEU A 273 0.78 -0.92 14.71
N ILE A 274 0.63 -0.87 13.38
CA ILE A 274 0.59 -2.08 12.54
C ILE A 274 1.97 -2.77 12.50
N LEU A 275 3.03 -2.00 12.29
CA LEU A 275 4.38 -2.52 12.06
C LEU A 275 5.14 -2.89 13.34
N THR A 276 4.64 -2.48 14.51
CA THR A 276 5.21 -2.86 15.82
C THR A 276 4.45 -3.97 16.51
N ASP A 277 3.33 -4.42 15.96
CA ASP A 277 2.56 -5.55 16.49
C ASP A 277 3.21 -6.90 16.14
N GLU A 278 4.22 -7.26 16.92
CA GLU A 278 4.94 -8.53 16.70
C GLU A 278 4.05 -9.75 16.89
N LYS A 279 3.08 -9.67 17.82
CA LYS A 279 2.14 -10.77 18.07
C LYS A 279 1.39 -11.11 16.79
N LEU A 280 0.89 -10.11 16.09
CA LEU A 280 0.16 -10.28 14.84
C LEU A 280 1.08 -10.69 13.68
N LEU A 281 2.22 -10.01 13.52
CA LEU A 281 3.15 -10.24 12.39
C LEU A 281 3.83 -11.62 12.42
N LEU A 282 3.89 -12.27 13.61
CA LEU A 282 4.46 -13.60 13.81
C LEU A 282 3.38 -14.68 13.97
N THR A 283 2.11 -14.36 13.80
CA THR A 283 1.02 -15.33 13.94
C THR A 283 1.13 -16.43 12.88
N PRO A 284 1.21 -17.71 13.27
CA PRO A 284 1.29 -18.82 12.33
C PRO A 284 0.08 -18.83 11.36
N LYS A 285 0.33 -19.15 10.10
CA LYS A 285 -0.70 -19.19 9.04
C LYS A 285 -1.38 -17.86 8.71
N LEU A 286 -0.88 -16.77 9.27
CA LEU A 286 -1.21 -15.41 8.89
C LEU A 286 0.05 -14.74 8.33
N GLN A 287 0.02 -14.37 7.06
CA GLN A 287 1.12 -13.68 6.42
C GLN A 287 0.66 -12.27 6.05
N ILE A 288 1.37 -11.25 6.53
CA ILE A 288 1.09 -9.85 6.22
C ILE A 288 2.18 -9.31 5.30
N ILE A 289 1.79 -8.81 4.13
CA ILE A 289 2.67 -8.13 3.21
C ILE A 289 2.29 -6.67 3.22
N PHE A 290 3.16 -5.86 3.78
CA PHE A 290 2.93 -4.45 4.01
C PHE A 290 3.81 -3.61 3.08
N THR A 291 3.20 -2.74 2.29
CA THR A 291 3.95 -1.77 1.50
C THR A 291 3.90 -0.40 2.16
N SER A 292 5.00 0.32 2.17
CA SER A 292 5.07 1.67 2.75
C SER A 292 5.98 2.59 1.95
N TRP A 293 5.67 3.88 2.04
CA TRP A 293 6.55 4.92 1.57
C TRP A 293 7.76 5.05 2.53
N THR A 294 8.96 5.18 1.95
CA THR A 294 10.23 5.20 2.71
C THR A 294 10.29 6.38 3.69
N THR A 295 9.81 7.56 3.29
CA THR A 295 9.91 8.78 4.11
C THR A 295 9.15 8.66 5.44
N PRO A 296 7.85 8.32 5.50
CA PRO A 296 7.17 8.04 6.78
C PRO A 296 7.83 6.94 7.59
N PHE A 297 8.26 5.85 6.94
CA PHE A 297 8.88 4.73 7.64
C PHE A 297 10.14 5.15 8.40
N ASN A 298 10.93 6.09 7.89
CA ASN A 298 12.14 6.57 8.57
C ASN A 298 11.86 7.18 9.95
N PHE A 299 10.68 7.76 10.20
CA PHE A 299 10.29 8.29 11.52
C PHE A 299 10.06 7.19 12.55
N ILE A 300 9.68 5.99 12.12
CA ILE A 300 9.34 4.87 13.01
C ILE A 300 10.34 3.71 12.96
N LYS A 301 11.34 3.77 12.09
CA LYS A 301 12.32 2.69 11.86
C LYS A 301 12.93 2.15 13.15
N GLN A 302 13.23 2.99 14.12
CA GLN A 302 13.79 2.61 15.42
C GLN A 302 12.87 1.75 16.28
N TYR A 303 11.55 1.78 16.02
CA TYR A 303 10.55 1.01 16.77
C TYR A 303 10.20 -0.32 16.10
N VAL A 304 10.48 -0.45 14.80
CA VAL A 304 10.16 -1.64 14.00
C VAL A 304 11.34 -2.61 14.06
N ARG A 305 11.09 -3.86 14.43
CA ARG A 305 12.13 -4.90 14.52
C ARG A 305 12.45 -5.49 13.15
N THR A 306 13.09 -4.71 12.30
CA THR A 306 13.43 -5.12 10.92
C THR A 306 14.37 -6.34 10.83
N GLN A 307 14.99 -6.76 11.94
CA GLN A 307 15.80 -8.00 12.00
C GLN A 307 14.94 -9.25 12.18
N LYS A 308 13.70 -9.12 12.66
CA LYS A 308 12.76 -10.24 12.82
C LYS A 308 11.86 -10.43 11.61
N HIS A 309 11.63 -9.37 10.83
CA HIS A 309 10.76 -9.36 9.66
C HIS A 309 11.59 -9.05 8.42
N SER A 310 11.28 -9.72 7.32
CA SER A 310 11.91 -9.36 6.04
C SER A 310 11.50 -7.95 5.65
N CYS A 311 12.47 -7.03 5.61
CA CYS A 311 12.28 -5.65 5.23
C CYS A 311 13.14 -5.33 4.02
N THR A 312 12.51 -5.06 2.87
CA THR A 312 13.19 -4.80 1.60
C THR A 312 12.86 -3.40 1.11
N ILE A 313 13.87 -2.69 0.60
CA ILE A 313 13.70 -1.35 0.00
C ILE A 313 13.81 -1.49 -1.51
N ILE A 314 12.77 -1.10 -2.24
CA ILE A 314 12.80 -1.05 -3.70
C ILE A 314 13.65 0.16 -4.12
N ASN A 315 14.78 -0.12 -4.73
CA ASN A 315 15.64 0.87 -5.36
C ASN A 315 15.91 0.45 -6.81
N TRP A 316 15.94 1.43 -7.71
CA TRP A 316 16.22 1.22 -9.11
C TRP A 316 17.54 1.90 -9.48
N SER A 317 18.52 1.14 -9.92
CA SER A 317 19.71 1.70 -10.59
C SER A 317 19.33 2.19 -12.00
N ASN A 318 20.20 2.98 -12.62
CA ASN A 318 19.97 3.40 -14.00
C ASN A 318 19.89 2.21 -14.96
N SER A 319 20.64 1.12 -14.73
CA SER A 319 20.58 -0.12 -15.52
C SER A 319 19.25 -0.82 -15.32
N ASP A 320 18.71 -0.85 -14.12
CA ASP A 320 17.39 -1.44 -13.86
C ASP A 320 16.28 -0.64 -14.54
N LEU A 321 16.33 0.68 -14.47
CA LEU A 321 15.40 1.56 -15.16
C LEU A 321 15.48 1.41 -16.68
N GLU A 322 16.68 1.22 -17.24
CA GLU A 322 16.86 0.87 -18.65
C GLU A 322 16.17 -0.46 -18.99
N ASN A 323 16.34 -1.49 -18.17
CA ASN A 323 15.69 -2.79 -18.36
C ASN A 323 14.16 -2.69 -18.28
N VAL A 324 13.62 -1.96 -17.29
CA VAL A 324 12.17 -1.73 -17.16
C VAL A 324 11.62 -1.04 -18.41
N LEU A 325 12.32 -0.03 -18.92
CA LEU A 325 11.93 0.71 -20.12
C LEU A 325 11.99 -0.18 -21.36
N ASN A 326 13.08 -0.92 -21.53
CA ASN A 326 13.27 -1.83 -22.67
C ASN A 326 12.21 -2.93 -22.69
N ASN A 327 11.90 -3.54 -21.54
CA ASN A 327 10.84 -4.54 -21.45
C ASN A 327 9.48 -3.96 -21.84
N ARG A 328 9.16 -2.77 -21.36
CA ARG A 328 7.92 -2.09 -21.71
C ARG A 328 7.83 -1.80 -23.22
N LEU A 329 8.87 -1.25 -23.82
CA LEU A 329 8.91 -0.97 -25.25
C LEU A 329 8.81 -2.25 -26.08
N LYS A 330 9.48 -3.31 -25.67
CA LYS A 330 9.41 -4.63 -26.31
C LYS A 330 7.97 -5.13 -26.40
N VAL A 331 7.21 -5.06 -25.29
CA VAL A 331 5.81 -5.50 -25.28
C VAL A 331 4.94 -4.62 -26.19
N PHE A 332 5.05 -3.29 -26.09
CA PHE A 332 4.22 -2.36 -26.84
C PHE A 332 4.60 -2.23 -28.33
N SER A 333 5.79 -2.68 -28.72
CA SER A 333 6.22 -2.77 -30.10
C SER A 333 6.04 -4.16 -30.73
N LYS A 334 5.49 -5.14 -29.98
CA LYS A 334 5.42 -6.55 -30.38
C LYS A 334 6.78 -7.11 -30.81
N ASN A 335 7.80 -6.88 -29.97
CA ASN A 335 9.18 -7.30 -30.18
C ASN A 335 9.90 -6.65 -31.39
N LYS A 336 9.51 -5.42 -31.78
CA LYS A 336 10.23 -4.66 -32.81
C LYS A 336 11.33 -3.76 -32.22
N ILE A 337 11.17 -3.32 -30.94
CA ILE A 337 12.12 -2.48 -30.22
C ILE A 337 12.65 -3.27 -29.02
N PHE A 338 13.95 -3.44 -28.93
CA PHE A 338 14.62 -4.14 -27.83
C PHE A 338 15.41 -3.20 -26.92
N ASN A 339 15.79 -2.03 -27.44
CA ASN A 339 16.51 -1.02 -26.68
C ASN A 339 15.85 0.35 -26.90
N PHE A 340 15.56 1.04 -25.80
CA PHE A 340 14.92 2.36 -25.85
C PHE A 340 15.72 3.40 -26.67
N LYS A 341 17.05 3.23 -26.78
CA LYS A 341 17.92 4.09 -27.58
C LYS A 341 17.59 4.06 -29.07
N GLU A 342 16.93 3.00 -29.55
CA GLU A 342 16.46 2.89 -30.94
C GLU A 342 15.42 3.97 -31.30
N LEU A 343 14.72 4.49 -30.30
CA LEU A 343 13.75 5.59 -30.48
C LEU A 343 14.40 6.94 -30.77
N PHE A 344 15.71 7.10 -30.55
CA PHE A 344 16.37 8.37 -30.57
C PHE A 344 17.38 8.49 -31.71
N ALA A 345 17.62 9.73 -32.15
CA ALA A 345 18.65 10.05 -33.10
C ALA A 345 20.05 10.24 -32.45
N ASP A 346 20.09 10.60 -31.15
CA ASP A 346 21.27 10.98 -30.39
C ASP A 346 21.37 10.25 -29.03
N ASP A 347 22.48 10.48 -28.30
CA ASP A 347 22.69 9.93 -26.94
C ASP A 347 21.71 10.52 -25.91
N VAL A 348 21.16 9.65 -25.05
CA VAL A 348 20.04 9.95 -24.15
C VAL A 348 20.31 9.61 -22.67
N ASN A 349 21.56 9.46 -22.28
CA ASN A 349 21.94 9.06 -20.92
C ASN A 349 21.38 9.98 -19.78
N GLN A 350 21.02 11.21 -20.10
CA GLN A 350 20.45 12.15 -19.12
C GLN A 350 19.03 11.81 -18.69
N ILE A 351 18.26 11.10 -19.52
CA ILE A 351 16.84 10.79 -19.25
C ILE A 351 16.71 9.90 -18.02
N LEU A 352 17.50 8.82 -17.94
CA LEU A 352 17.46 7.88 -16.84
C LEU A 352 17.82 8.52 -15.49
N LYS A 353 18.80 9.46 -15.51
CA LYS A 353 19.21 10.18 -14.30
C LYS A 353 18.07 11.03 -13.71
N LEU A 354 17.25 11.65 -14.58
CA LEU A 354 16.15 12.52 -14.16
C LEU A 354 14.93 11.76 -13.61
N ALA A 355 14.84 10.45 -13.87
CA ALA A 355 13.78 9.62 -13.35
C ALA A 355 13.85 9.39 -11.83
N ASN A 356 14.87 9.92 -11.13
CA ASN A 356 15.02 9.86 -9.68
C ASN A 356 14.79 8.45 -9.10
N SER A 357 15.34 7.42 -9.73
CA SER A 357 15.22 6.02 -9.34
C SER A 357 13.74 5.53 -9.30
N THR A 358 12.84 6.11 -10.09
CA THR A 358 11.43 5.69 -10.15
C THR A 358 10.94 5.44 -11.57
N PRO A 359 10.35 4.28 -11.87
CA PRO A 359 9.74 4.01 -13.18
C PRO A 359 8.64 5.01 -13.56
N ARG A 360 7.85 5.51 -12.59
CA ARG A 360 6.77 6.48 -12.87
C ARG A 360 7.31 7.77 -13.51
N ASP A 361 8.43 8.29 -13.02
CA ASP A 361 9.04 9.49 -13.59
C ASP A 361 9.51 9.25 -15.04
N LEU A 362 10.04 8.03 -15.36
CA LEU A 362 10.32 7.66 -16.74
C LEU A 362 9.08 7.73 -17.63
N TRP A 363 7.94 7.21 -17.15
CA TRP A 363 6.70 7.24 -17.93
C TRP A 363 6.28 8.68 -18.23
N HIS A 364 6.37 9.57 -17.27
CA HIS A 364 6.09 10.99 -17.46
C HIS A 364 7.05 11.65 -18.45
N ILE A 365 8.35 11.38 -18.35
CA ILE A 365 9.36 11.91 -19.27
C ILE A 365 9.07 11.42 -20.69
N PHE A 366 8.87 10.10 -20.88
CA PHE A 366 8.64 9.54 -22.20
C PHE A 366 7.32 9.95 -22.82
N SER A 367 6.26 10.10 -22.02
CA SER A 367 4.97 10.65 -22.48
C SER A 367 5.15 12.07 -23.02
N ASN A 368 5.92 12.91 -22.33
CA ASN A 368 6.26 14.26 -22.80
C ASN A 368 7.12 14.23 -24.08
N LEU A 369 8.11 13.34 -24.15
CA LEU A 369 8.98 13.17 -25.32
C LEU A 369 8.18 12.83 -26.58
N LEU A 370 7.32 11.82 -26.52
CA LEU A 370 6.49 11.43 -27.65
C LEU A 370 5.56 12.57 -28.10
N ARG A 371 4.96 13.28 -27.15
CA ARG A 371 4.05 14.40 -27.46
C ARG A 371 4.79 15.56 -28.10
N ILE A 372 5.91 15.97 -27.55
CA ILE A 372 6.70 17.10 -28.06
C ILE A 372 7.28 16.78 -29.45
N GLN A 373 7.76 15.54 -29.67
CA GLN A 373 8.23 15.15 -30.99
C GLN A 373 7.09 15.15 -32.03
N TYR A 374 5.92 14.61 -31.64
CA TYR A 374 4.73 14.64 -32.51
C TYR A 374 4.31 16.06 -32.88
N ASP A 375 4.25 16.98 -31.89
CA ASP A 375 3.85 18.37 -32.11
C ASP A 375 4.87 19.09 -33.00
N LYS A 376 6.16 18.73 -32.92
CA LYS A 376 7.25 19.31 -33.71
C LYS A 376 7.30 18.74 -35.12
N ASP A 377 7.33 17.43 -35.24
CA ASP A 377 7.39 16.67 -36.50
C ASP A 377 6.70 15.34 -36.37
N SER A 378 5.43 15.27 -36.78
CA SER A 378 4.62 14.06 -36.78
C SER A 378 5.03 13.03 -37.85
N LEU A 379 5.98 13.38 -38.75
CA LEU A 379 6.49 12.48 -39.77
C LEU A 379 7.79 11.78 -39.37
N SER A 380 8.45 12.25 -38.35
CA SER A 380 9.70 11.67 -37.88
C SER A 380 9.53 10.21 -37.42
N ASN A 381 10.54 9.39 -37.69
CA ASN A 381 10.67 8.01 -37.22
C ASN A 381 11.64 7.87 -36.03
N ARG A 382 12.14 8.98 -35.48
CA ARG A 382 13.00 9.06 -34.28
C ARG A 382 12.72 10.32 -33.48
N ILE A 383 13.08 10.28 -32.21
CA ILE A 383 13.01 11.46 -31.30
C ILE A 383 14.31 12.23 -31.43
N GLU A 384 14.21 13.52 -31.73
CA GLU A 384 15.36 14.40 -31.95
C GLU A 384 15.88 15.00 -30.63
N LYS A 385 17.16 15.35 -30.60
CA LYS A 385 17.84 15.97 -29.45
C LYS A 385 17.16 17.23 -28.94
N SER A 386 16.65 18.08 -29.83
CA SER A 386 15.92 19.28 -29.46
C SER A 386 14.62 18.98 -28.69
N SER A 387 13.91 17.92 -29.07
CA SER A 387 12.69 17.46 -28.37
C SER A 387 13.01 16.96 -26.96
N ILE A 388 14.21 16.35 -26.74
CA ILE A 388 14.65 15.90 -25.43
C ILE A 388 14.74 17.08 -24.45
N GLY A 389 15.48 18.14 -24.80
CA GLY A 389 15.66 19.30 -23.92
C GLY A 389 14.34 19.97 -23.53
N PHE A 390 13.43 20.11 -24.49
CA PHE A 390 12.07 20.64 -24.24
C PHE A 390 11.26 19.73 -23.32
N ALA A 391 11.28 18.41 -23.56
CA ALA A 391 10.54 17.45 -22.74
C ALA A 391 11.01 17.41 -21.31
N LEU A 392 12.33 17.38 -21.06
CA LEU A 392 12.89 17.40 -19.73
C LEU A 392 12.55 18.70 -18.99
N SER A 393 12.69 19.85 -19.67
CA SER A 393 12.31 21.15 -19.10
C SER A 393 10.82 21.21 -18.74
N ARG A 394 9.95 20.69 -19.62
CA ARG A 394 8.50 20.63 -19.38
C ARG A 394 8.16 19.69 -18.24
N PHE A 395 8.79 18.54 -18.18
CA PHE A 395 8.61 17.57 -17.08
C PHE A 395 8.94 18.19 -15.73
N ILE A 396 10.10 18.86 -15.61
CA ILE A 396 10.54 19.49 -14.37
C ILE A 396 9.63 20.62 -13.93
N LYS A 397 9.18 21.48 -14.88
CA LYS A 397 8.29 22.61 -14.59
C LYS A 397 6.89 22.17 -14.12
N ASN A 398 6.40 21.07 -14.69
CA ASN A 398 5.06 20.55 -14.42
C ASN A 398 5.03 19.43 -13.39
N PHE A 399 6.16 19.11 -12.78
CA PHE A 399 6.23 18.04 -11.77
C PHE A 399 5.50 18.45 -10.50
N ASN A 400 4.65 17.55 -9.99
CA ASN A 400 3.91 17.80 -8.77
C ASN A 400 4.77 17.51 -7.53
N TYR A 401 5.57 18.47 -7.11
CA TYR A 401 6.42 18.34 -5.93
C TYR A 401 5.62 18.17 -4.63
N PHE A 402 4.39 18.69 -4.54
CA PHE A 402 3.52 18.49 -3.38
C PHE A 402 3.07 17.03 -3.21
N GLU A 403 2.87 16.33 -4.31
CA GLU A 403 2.53 14.90 -4.26
C GLU A 403 3.73 14.05 -3.88
N TYR A 404 4.91 14.40 -4.39
CA TYR A 404 6.12 13.60 -4.21
C TYR A 404 6.78 13.80 -2.85
N TYR A 405 6.79 15.00 -2.32
CA TYR A 405 7.40 15.34 -1.04
C TYR A 405 6.35 15.53 0.06
N PRO A 406 6.65 15.10 1.30
CA PRO A 406 5.69 15.25 2.39
C PRO A 406 5.49 16.71 2.75
N LYS A 407 4.30 17.02 3.21
CA LYS A 407 4.00 18.29 3.88
C LYS A 407 4.82 18.39 5.18
N LYS A 408 5.23 19.58 5.56
CA LYS A 408 5.85 19.79 6.86
C LYS A 408 4.82 19.57 7.97
N THR A 409 5.15 18.71 8.92
CA THR A 409 4.30 18.45 10.09
C THR A 409 3.98 19.73 10.84
N ASN A 410 2.71 19.88 11.26
CA ASN A 410 2.23 21.07 11.95
C ASN A 410 2.51 22.40 11.24
N ALA A 411 2.53 22.37 9.89
CA ALA A 411 2.76 23.57 9.09
C ALA A 411 1.66 24.60 9.35
N ARG A 412 2.04 25.79 9.84
CA ARG A 412 1.15 26.96 9.90
C ARG A 412 0.94 27.49 8.48
N SER A 413 -0.10 28.33 8.29
CA SER A 413 -0.39 28.94 6.98
C SER A 413 0.79 29.70 6.35
N ASN A 414 1.69 30.23 7.16
CA ASN A 414 2.90 30.96 6.74
C ASN A 414 4.16 30.09 6.75
N SER A 415 4.06 28.76 6.95
CA SER A 415 5.23 27.89 6.91
C SER A 415 5.77 27.77 5.48
N MET A 416 7.09 27.65 5.34
CA MET A 416 7.70 27.36 4.06
C MET A 416 7.19 26.03 3.50
N ASP A 417 6.75 26.06 2.26
CA ASP A 417 6.37 24.89 1.50
C ASP A 417 7.56 24.30 0.72
N ILE A 418 7.32 23.19 0.02
CA ILE A 418 8.34 22.52 -0.78
C ILE A 418 8.96 23.43 -1.84
N PHE A 419 8.20 24.30 -2.49
CA PHE A 419 8.71 25.21 -3.52
C PHE A 419 9.63 26.27 -2.92
N SER A 420 9.31 26.77 -1.73
CA SER A 420 10.19 27.70 -1.00
C SER A 420 11.54 27.07 -0.68
N TYR A 421 11.57 25.77 -0.30
CA TYR A 421 12.84 25.06 -0.10
C TYR A 421 13.58 24.82 -1.42
N ILE A 422 12.88 24.47 -2.49
CA ILE A 422 13.47 24.32 -3.82
C ILE A 422 14.10 25.63 -4.29
N ASP A 423 13.45 26.78 -4.09
CA ASP A 423 13.99 28.09 -4.44
C ASP A 423 15.30 28.42 -3.72
N LEU A 424 15.44 27.99 -2.45
CA LEU A 424 16.70 28.10 -1.71
C LEU A 424 17.80 27.25 -2.35
N LEU A 425 17.49 26.04 -2.78
CA LEU A 425 18.44 25.11 -3.39
C LEU A 425 18.88 25.56 -4.81
N LEU A 426 17.96 26.16 -5.57
CA LEU A 426 18.23 26.65 -6.93
C LEU A 426 19.25 27.81 -6.94
N LYS A 427 19.40 28.54 -5.82
CA LYS A 427 20.39 29.63 -5.68
C LYS A 427 21.81 29.16 -5.35
N LEU A 428 22.00 27.88 -5.03
CA LEU A 428 23.31 27.33 -4.70
C LEU A 428 24.18 27.15 -5.94
N ASP A 429 25.50 27.22 -5.77
CA ASP A 429 26.48 27.07 -6.88
C ASP A 429 26.69 25.59 -7.26
N GLY A 430 26.44 24.65 -6.34
CA GLY A 430 26.69 23.22 -6.50
C GLY A 430 25.60 22.32 -5.93
N ASN A 431 25.64 21.03 -6.29
CA ASN A 431 24.72 20.01 -5.74
C ASN A 431 25.07 19.67 -4.29
N THR A 432 26.30 19.90 -3.86
CA THR A 432 26.79 19.71 -2.50
C THR A 432 27.00 21.05 -1.84
N PHE A 433 26.54 21.21 -0.60
CA PHE A 433 26.61 22.46 0.13
C PHE A 433 26.65 22.22 1.64
N ASN A 434 27.02 23.27 2.40
CA ASN A 434 26.92 23.30 3.86
C ASN A 434 26.04 24.44 4.36
N ALA A 435 25.79 24.49 5.67
CA ALA A 435 24.93 25.52 6.28
C ALA A 435 25.43 26.96 6.02
N LYS A 436 26.76 27.17 5.94
CA LYS A 436 27.34 28.47 5.64
C LYS A 436 26.98 28.92 4.22
N GLN A 437 27.14 28.04 3.23
CA GLN A 437 26.81 28.33 1.83
C GLN A 437 25.31 28.61 1.64
N LEU A 438 24.42 27.80 2.29
CA LEU A 438 22.99 28.06 2.24
C LEU A 438 22.64 29.43 2.84
N LYS A 439 23.24 29.77 4.00
CA LYS A 439 23.07 31.06 4.66
C LYS A 439 23.47 32.22 3.74
N GLU A 440 24.70 32.17 3.18
CA GLU A 440 25.29 33.26 2.37
C GLU A 440 24.48 33.49 1.08
N LYS A 441 24.16 32.42 0.33
CA LYS A 441 23.44 32.52 -0.93
C LYS A 441 21.98 32.99 -0.78
N ASN A 442 21.39 32.77 0.36
CA ASN A 442 20.00 33.12 0.62
C ASN A 442 19.81 34.24 1.65
N GLN A 443 20.91 34.88 2.11
CA GLN A 443 20.90 35.96 3.09
C GLN A 443 20.15 35.62 4.37
N LEU A 444 20.32 34.39 4.90
CA LEU A 444 19.64 33.88 6.09
C LEU A 444 20.49 34.09 7.35
N GLN A 445 19.84 34.01 8.51
CA GLN A 445 20.52 33.80 9.79
C GLN A 445 21.02 32.36 9.91
N HIS A 446 22.05 32.10 10.70
CA HIS A 446 22.66 30.78 10.83
C HIS A 446 21.68 29.75 11.40
N SER A 447 20.93 30.10 12.44
CA SER A 447 19.89 29.24 13.05
C SER A 447 18.78 28.90 12.07
N THR A 448 18.38 29.87 11.24
CA THR A 448 17.35 29.65 10.21
C THR A 448 17.85 28.68 9.14
N ALA A 449 19.11 28.83 8.67
CA ALA A 449 19.70 27.93 7.68
C ALA A 449 19.76 26.48 8.22
N GLN A 450 20.13 26.27 9.48
CA GLN A 450 20.15 24.96 10.12
C GLN A 450 18.73 24.36 10.24
N SER A 451 17.75 25.18 10.64
CA SER A 451 16.33 24.75 10.71
C SER A 451 15.81 24.33 9.32
N TYR A 452 16.16 25.05 8.26
CA TYR A 452 15.75 24.71 6.91
C TYR A 452 16.44 23.43 6.41
N ILE A 453 17.73 23.24 6.70
CA ILE A 453 18.45 21.99 6.39
C ILE A 453 17.74 20.80 7.08
N SER A 454 17.46 20.89 8.38
CA SER A 454 16.75 19.83 9.10
C SER A 454 15.37 19.52 8.49
N SER A 455 14.63 20.55 8.05
CA SER A 455 13.34 20.36 7.39
C SER A 455 13.50 19.70 6.02
N MET A 456 14.46 20.14 5.19
CA MET A 456 14.74 19.56 3.88
C MET A 456 15.21 18.10 3.96
N GLU A 457 16.01 17.76 4.99
CA GLU A 457 16.47 16.40 5.25
C GLU A 457 15.29 15.49 5.66
N LYS A 458 14.43 15.93 6.58
CA LYS A 458 13.21 15.21 6.99
C LYS A 458 12.25 14.98 5.83
N MET A 459 12.16 15.91 4.89
CA MET A 459 11.37 15.77 3.68
C MET A 459 12.01 14.83 2.64
N GLY A 460 13.28 14.46 2.80
CA GLY A 460 14.03 13.68 1.83
C GLY A 460 14.51 14.47 0.61
N LEU A 461 14.57 15.79 0.72
CA LEU A 461 15.02 16.68 -0.36
C LEU A 461 16.55 16.72 -0.49
N ILE A 462 17.22 16.56 0.64
CA ILE A 462 18.67 16.51 0.75
C ILE A 462 19.12 15.35 1.64
N ASN A 463 20.36 14.91 1.47
CA ASN A 463 21.00 13.91 2.33
C ASN A 463 22.31 14.48 2.91
N LEU A 464 22.63 14.09 4.13
CA LEU A 464 23.95 14.28 4.71
C LEU A 464 24.97 13.43 3.93
N SER A 465 25.98 14.04 3.32
CA SER A 465 26.94 13.37 2.44
C SER A 465 28.28 13.08 3.11
N ASN A 466 28.67 13.85 4.12
CA ASN A 466 29.92 13.62 4.88
C ASN A 466 29.74 14.08 6.33
N PRO A 467 29.49 13.14 7.28
CA PRO A 467 29.37 13.48 8.71
C PRO A 467 30.71 13.77 9.38
N ASP A 468 31.84 13.28 8.82
CA ASP A 468 33.16 13.29 9.46
C ASP A 468 34.00 14.52 9.10
N SER A 469 33.55 15.39 8.18
CA SER A 469 34.21 16.65 7.89
C SER A 469 33.86 17.69 8.95
N GLY A 470 34.78 18.50 9.39
CA GLY A 470 34.57 19.56 10.43
C GLY A 470 33.41 20.52 10.16
N SER A 471 32.71 20.37 9.04
CA SER A 471 31.44 21.04 8.66
C SER A 471 30.59 20.06 7.89
N ALA A 472 29.42 19.75 8.41
CA ALA A 472 28.44 18.85 7.75
C ALA A 472 28.16 19.28 6.31
N GLN A 473 28.33 18.36 5.36
CA GLN A 473 28.04 18.53 3.94
C GLN A 473 26.72 17.83 3.56
N TYR A 474 25.93 18.52 2.77
CA TYR A 474 24.61 18.01 2.29
C TYR A 474 24.58 17.97 0.77
N THR A 475 23.92 16.99 0.21
CA THR A 475 23.75 16.84 -1.23
C THR A 475 22.27 16.90 -1.60
N ILE A 476 21.93 17.64 -2.65
CA ILE A 476 20.58 17.67 -3.23
C ILE A 476 20.28 16.28 -3.78
N LYS A 477 19.27 15.63 -3.23
CA LYS A 477 18.89 14.25 -3.60
C LYS A 477 18.16 14.19 -4.94
N ASP A 478 17.27 15.16 -5.22
CA ASP A 478 16.42 15.14 -6.41
C ASP A 478 17.19 15.66 -7.66
N PRO A 479 17.43 14.78 -8.65
CA PRO A 479 18.14 15.16 -9.87
C PRO A 479 17.37 16.19 -10.72
N LYS A 480 16.07 16.33 -10.56
CA LYS A 480 15.26 17.35 -11.22
C LYS A 480 15.64 18.75 -10.77
N ILE A 481 15.88 18.94 -9.46
CA ILE A 481 16.32 20.22 -8.88
C ILE A 481 17.75 20.54 -9.33
N SER A 482 18.64 19.54 -9.30
CA SER A 482 20.00 19.68 -9.78
C SER A 482 20.06 20.11 -11.25
N TYR A 483 19.26 19.45 -12.11
CA TYR A 483 19.16 19.79 -13.53
C TYR A 483 18.53 21.17 -13.75
N ALA A 484 17.47 21.51 -13.01
CA ALA A 484 16.85 22.83 -13.09
C ALA A 484 17.83 23.95 -12.79
N ARG A 485 18.65 23.78 -11.72
CA ARG A 485 19.70 24.72 -11.36
C ARG A 485 20.75 24.85 -12.46
N GLU A 486 21.29 23.74 -12.99
CA GLU A 486 22.29 23.74 -14.04
C GLU A 486 21.82 24.39 -15.34
N LYS A 487 20.54 24.25 -15.66
CA LYS A 487 19.92 24.81 -16.89
C LYS A 487 19.23 26.16 -16.68
N GLY A 488 19.25 26.73 -15.47
CA GLY A 488 18.55 27.95 -15.13
C GLY A 488 17.02 27.86 -15.29
N ILE A 489 16.46 26.65 -15.07
CA ILE A 489 15.01 26.42 -15.16
C ILE A 489 14.38 26.85 -13.85
N LYS A 490 13.43 27.75 -13.90
CA LYS A 490 12.61 28.12 -12.75
C LYS A 490 11.53 27.08 -12.54
N ILE A 491 11.35 26.62 -11.28
CA ILE A 491 10.29 25.74 -10.85
C ILE A 491 9.25 26.60 -10.16
N TYR A 492 8.04 26.61 -10.68
CA TYR A 492 6.95 27.42 -10.15
C TYR A 492 5.94 26.57 -9.42
N ARG A 493 5.28 27.18 -8.44
CA ARG A 493 4.06 26.64 -7.85
C ARG A 493 2.99 26.61 -8.93
N SER A 494 2.54 25.40 -9.33
CA SER A 494 1.45 25.18 -10.27
C SER A 494 0.09 25.44 -9.61
#